data_da8996816d43a51aae4646a7d03a6e79
#
_entry.id   da8996816d43a51aae4646a7d03a6e79
#
_cell.length_a   1.000
_cell.length_b   1.000
_cell.length_c   1.000
_cell.angle_alpha   90.00
_cell.angle_beta   90.00
_cell.angle_gamma   90.00
#
_symmetry.space_group_name_H-M   'P 1'
#
loop_
_entity.id
_entity.type
_entity.pdbx_description
1 polymer ?
#
loop_
_entity_poly.entity_id
_entity_poly.type
_entity_poly.pdbx_seq_one_letter_code
_entity_poly.pdbx_strand_id
1 'polypeptide(L)'
;MSNPEDPDQSPEVEHFEPVAGIEQAATGTAEQPDIVVDSAKVLKPSKLLAILILAFGLLASLYVAAKVDVHWIEQKTVYNTYPNNAGELVYTYKGQETLVGEVTPYLKSPLRQEALSSAKGKPELESQWVVETISQNGIEQTQYALLEAKFHFGFWSLLPAIIAIGLCLVTKEALTALFSGVVVGAFMLGRFDITDAVLLPSLGSKSAAGIILLYLWLLGGLMGIWSRTGAAQAFAEYMTRHFVKGPKSAKFVSWLMGVIFFQGGTISVVLVGTIVKPVADQQKVSHEELSYIVDSTASPIALVLAFNAWPIYVQAFLFVPGVAFLATEADRLNFFFDSVGFSFYGILAVLGTLLLSFGITRFAGPGIRKAHERARTTGQLDAPDARPMSAKELHVSQVPEGYKTHVLEFFLPLTLLIGTAVGTFIYMGSPKVNWAFGIALLVSILVALCKGMRLGDVVEGIGDGLKGVVFGSVILVLAVTIGSISREIGAGSYMVELLGDKIPYIALPVALQLLTMIIAFSTGTSWGTYAIAFPLSMPLAWSVVQANDLANPELFMSVCFATVLNGSVYGDQCSPISDTTILSSMTTGCDLTDHVKTQIVPASYAAAFAAILWTATVAFFA
;
A
#
# COMPACT_ATOMS: atom_id res chain seq x y z
N MET A 1 33.40 -79.56 9.92
CA MET A 1 33.49 -79.42 8.47
C MET A 1 32.54 -78.35 8.06
N SER A 2 32.96 -77.37 7.27
CA SER A 2 32.28 -76.17 6.76
C SER A 2 32.07 -75.02 7.76
N ASN A 3 32.86 -73.99 7.54
CA ASN A 3 32.92 -72.67 8.16
C ASN A 3 31.68 -71.81 7.77
N PRO A 4 31.11 -70.97 8.62
CA PRO A 4 30.12 -69.99 8.23
C PRO A 4 30.78 -68.69 7.75
N GLU A 5 30.19 -68.09 6.73
CA GLU A 5 30.52 -66.85 6.05
C GLU A 5 30.23 -65.61 6.91
N ASP A 6 31.15 -64.68 6.76
CA ASP A 6 31.21 -63.36 7.38
C ASP A 6 30.23 -62.37 6.61
N PRO A 7 29.36 -61.57 7.24
CA PRO A 7 28.58 -60.53 6.61
C PRO A 7 29.09 -59.15 6.97
N ASP A 8 30.15 -58.69 6.33
CA ASP A 8 30.54 -57.26 6.40
C ASP A 8 30.95 -56.74 5.02
N GLN A 9 29.99 -56.28 4.22
CA GLN A 9 30.22 -55.45 3.05
C GLN A 9 29.30 -54.23 3.12
N SER A 10 29.83 -53.15 3.72
CA SER A 10 29.32 -51.81 3.50
C SER A 10 29.73 -51.29 2.13
N PRO A 11 28.84 -50.59 1.36
CA PRO A 11 29.17 -50.06 0.03
C PRO A 11 30.16 -48.91 0.12
N GLU A 12 31.15 -48.95 -0.75
CA GLU A 12 32.21 -47.95 -0.96
C GLU A 12 31.62 -46.58 -1.26
N VAL A 13 32.11 -45.59 -0.54
CA VAL A 13 31.90 -44.16 -0.83
C VAL A 13 32.87 -43.77 -1.94
N GLU A 14 32.37 -43.47 -3.13
CA GLU A 14 33.17 -42.87 -4.21
C GLU A 14 33.71 -41.50 -3.75
N HIS A 15 35.05 -41.47 -3.57
CA HIS A 15 35.82 -40.24 -3.43
C HIS A 15 35.88 -39.52 -4.78
N PHE A 16 35.21 -38.35 -4.89
CA PHE A 16 35.46 -37.44 -6.00
C PHE A 16 36.81 -36.75 -5.81
N GLU A 17 37.75 -37.01 -6.67
CA GLU A 17 38.98 -36.25 -6.81
C GLU A 17 38.72 -34.85 -7.32
N PRO A 18 39.37 -33.79 -6.77
CA PRO A 18 39.26 -32.44 -7.28
C PRO A 18 39.97 -32.32 -8.62
N VAL A 19 39.28 -31.85 -9.65
CA VAL A 19 39.83 -31.52 -10.96
C VAL A 19 40.84 -30.37 -10.80
N ALA A 20 42.12 -30.70 -10.89
CA ALA A 20 43.21 -29.74 -11.04
C ALA A 20 43.12 -29.08 -12.42
N GLY A 21 42.89 -27.80 -12.49
CA GLY A 21 42.89 -27.07 -13.77
C GLY A 21 42.25 -25.70 -13.80
N ILE A 22 42.31 -24.91 -12.73
CA ILE A 22 42.00 -23.47 -12.81
C ILE A 22 43.01 -22.66 -11.96
N GLU A 23 44.28 -22.75 -12.40
CA GLU A 23 45.35 -21.88 -11.88
C GLU A 23 46.35 -21.55 -13.00
N GLN A 24 45.87 -21.00 -14.11
CA GLN A 24 46.73 -20.39 -15.15
C GLN A 24 45.85 -19.53 -16.12
N ALA A 25 45.25 -18.43 -15.61
CA ALA A 25 44.72 -17.37 -16.46
C ALA A 25 44.63 -16.02 -15.70
N ALA A 26 45.67 -15.67 -14.95
CA ALA A 26 45.73 -14.38 -14.29
C ALA A 26 47.11 -13.70 -14.45
N THR A 27 47.66 -13.68 -15.68
CA THR A 27 48.74 -12.75 -16.08
C THR A 27 48.74 -12.60 -17.59
N GLY A 28 47.77 -11.89 -18.11
CA GLY A 28 47.76 -11.40 -19.49
C GLY A 28 47.26 -9.98 -19.46
N THR A 29 48.20 -9.02 -19.43
CA THR A 29 47.92 -7.60 -19.71
C THR A 29 47.46 -7.50 -21.16
N ALA A 30 46.14 -7.57 -21.39
CA ALA A 30 45.57 -7.16 -22.65
C ALA A 30 45.41 -5.62 -22.59
N GLU A 31 46.19 -4.92 -23.40
CA GLU A 31 45.93 -3.53 -23.72
C GLU A 31 44.48 -3.37 -24.18
N GLN A 32 43.68 -2.67 -23.39
CA GLN A 32 42.36 -2.21 -23.84
C GLN A 32 42.57 -1.16 -24.89
N PRO A 33 41.94 -1.26 -26.08
CA PRO A 33 41.94 -0.16 -27.02
C PRO A 33 41.19 1.01 -26.36
N ASP A 34 41.86 2.17 -26.31
CA ASP A 34 41.25 3.44 -25.92
C ASP A 34 40.09 3.74 -26.89
N ILE A 35 38.91 3.33 -26.52
CA ILE A 35 37.68 3.82 -27.14
C ILE A 35 37.46 5.21 -26.59
N VAL A 36 37.96 6.21 -27.32
CA VAL A 36 37.53 7.59 -27.18
C VAL A 36 36.05 7.65 -27.54
N VAL A 37 35.21 7.43 -26.55
CA VAL A 37 33.76 7.65 -26.66
C VAL A 37 33.58 9.16 -26.58
N ASP A 38 33.44 9.80 -27.74
CA ASP A 38 32.90 11.14 -27.88
C ASP A 38 31.44 11.10 -27.38
N SER A 39 31.28 11.31 -26.08
CA SER A 39 29.99 11.23 -25.40
C SER A 39 29.34 12.60 -25.32
N ALA A 40 28.89 13.10 -26.45
CA ALA A 40 27.65 13.87 -26.42
C ALA A 40 26.53 12.89 -26.07
N LYS A 41 26.32 12.65 -24.75
CA LYS A 41 25.23 11.78 -24.25
C LYS A 41 23.92 12.44 -24.63
N VAL A 42 23.37 12.10 -25.79
CA VAL A 42 21.98 12.42 -26.13
C VAL A 42 21.13 11.79 -25.01
N LEU A 43 20.56 12.64 -24.16
CA LEU A 43 19.67 12.22 -23.08
C LEU A 43 18.54 11.37 -23.70
N LYS A 44 18.27 10.19 -23.15
CA LYS A 44 17.13 9.38 -23.60
C LYS A 44 15.88 10.26 -23.56
N PRO A 45 14.96 10.19 -24.54
CA PRO A 45 13.78 11.05 -24.63
C PRO A 45 12.97 11.12 -23.33
N SER A 46 12.89 10.02 -22.59
CA SER A 46 12.22 9.95 -21.28
C SER A 46 12.91 10.80 -20.20
N LYS A 47 14.25 10.85 -20.18
CA LYS A 47 15.00 11.68 -19.23
C LYS A 47 14.83 13.18 -19.52
N LEU A 48 14.85 13.56 -20.80
CA LEU A 48 14.61 14.93 -21.21
C LEU A 48 13.20 15.37 -20.82
N LEU A 49 12.19 14.54 -21.07
CA LEU A 49 10.81 14.82 -20.71
C LEU A 49 10.63 14.97 -19.18
N ALA A 50 11.26 14.12 -18.38
CA ALA A 50 11.22 14.24 -16.91
C ALA A 50 11.85 15.57 -16.44
N ILE A 51 12.98 15.98 -16.99
CA ILE A 51 13.63 17.27 -16.69
C ILE A 51 12.70 18.44 -17.07
N LEU A 52 12.04 18.37 -18.23
CA LEU A 52 11.10 19.40 -18.67
C LEU A 52 9.88 19.51 -17.75
N ILE A 53 9.31 18.38 -17.32
CA ILE A 53 8.18 18.35 -16.36
C ILE A 53 8.61 18.98 -15.03
N LEU A 54 9.76 18.61 -14.50
CA LEU A 54 10.29 19.16 -13.25
C LEU A 54 10.56 20.66 -13.37
N ALA A 55 11.25 21.08 -14.43
CA ALA A 55 11.54 22.50 -14.68
C ALA A 55 10.26 23.33 -14.81
N PHE A 56 9.27 22.82 -15.56
CA PHE A 56 7.94 23.43 -15.64
C PHE A 56 7.30 23.55 -14.25
N GLY A 57 7.30 22.48 -13.46
CA GLY A 57 6.73 22.46 -12.10
C GLY A 57 7.36 23.52 -11.19
N LEU A 58 8.70 23.62 -11.20
CA LEU A 58 9.43 24.61 -10.40
C LEU A 58 9.16 26.05 -10.85
N LEU A 59 9.20 26.32 -12.16
CA LEU A 59 8.90 27.66 -12.69
C LEU A 59 7.44 28.05 -12.42
N ALA A 60 6.51 27.14 -12.62
CA ALA A 60 5.10 27.37 -12.35
C ALA A 60 4.84 27.62 -10.85
N SER A 61 5.49 26.87 -9.94
CA SER A 61 5.33 27.07 -8.49
C SER A 61 5.83 28.45 -8.03
N LEU A 62 6.97 28.91 -8.56
CA LEU A 62 7.48 30.26 -8.29
C LEU A 62 6.56 31.34 -8.85
N TYR A 63 6.01 31.13 -10.05
CA TYR A 63 5.02 32.05 -10.63
C TYR A 63 3.76 32.13 -9.75
N VAL A 64 3.24 31.00 -9.29
CA VAL A 64 2.06 30.93 -8.42
C VAL A 64 2.32 31.68 -7.11
N ALA A 65 3.44 31.40 -6.44
CA ALA A 65 3.81 32.08 -5.20
C ALA A 65 3.91 33.61 -5.35
N ALA A 66 4.32 34.11 -6.53
CA ALA A 66 4.57 35.54 -6.75
C ALA A 66 3.41 36.33 -7.36
N LYS A 67 2.50 35.67 -8.09
CA LYS A 67 1.55 36.33 -8.98
C LYS A 67 0.12 35.83 -8.95
N VAL A 68 -0.16 34.66 -8.36
CA VAL A 68 -1.51 34.10 -8.32
C VAL A 68 -2.18 34.47 -7.00
N ASP A 69 -3.29 35.15 -7.07
CA ASP A 69 -4.10 35.46 -5.89
C ASP A 69 -4.80 34.20 -5.39
N VAL A 70 -4.92 34.08 -4.07
CA VAL A 70 -5.64 33.00 -3.42
C VAL A 70 -7.15 33.26 -3.46
N HIS A 71 -7.91 32.22 -3.71
CA HIS A 71 -9.37 32.23 -3.60
C HIS A 71 -9.77 31.73 -2.22
N TRP A 72 -10.31 32.63 -1.39
CA TRP A 72 -10.79 32.28 -0.07
C TRP A 72 -12.17 31.65 -0.15
N ILE A 73 -12.33 30.58 0.60
CA ILE A 73 -13.58 29.82 0.66
C ILE A 73 -13.99 29.57 2.11
N GLU A 74 -15.31 29.53 2.33
CA GLU A 74 -15.91 29.10 3.56
C GLU A 74 -15.83 27.58 3.69
N GLN A 75 -15.29 27.10 4.80
CA GLN A 75 -15.41 25.71 5.21
C GLN A 75 -16.26 25.64 6.48
N LYS A 76 -17.47 25.06 6.37
CA LYS A 76 -18.43 24.91 7.47
C LYS A 76 -18.39 23.47 7.99
N THR A 77 -18.05 23.32 9.28
CA THR A 77 -18.06 22.03 9.97
C THR A 77 -19.13 22.04 11.06
N VAL A 78 -20.15 21.21 10.90
CA VAL A 78 -21.25 21.08 11.88
C VAL A 78 -20.82 20.13 12.99
N TYR A 79 -21.05 20.53 14.23
CA TYR A 79 -20.79 19.71 15.41
C TYR A 79 -22.07 19.43 16.18
N ASN A 80 -22.22 18.20 16.66
CA ASN A 80 -23.25 17.86 17.63
C ASN A 80 -22.83 18.44 18.99
N THR A 81 -23.53 19.49 19.39
CA THR A 81 -23.27 20.18 20.64
C THR A 81 -24.35 19.85 21.66
N TYR A 82 -23.96 19.80 22.93
CA TYR A 82 -24.87 19.55 24.06
C TYR A 82 -24.40 20.34 25.30
N PRO A 83 -25.31 20.69 26.24
CA PRO A 83 -24.90 21.32 27.47
C PRO A 83 -24.21 20.31 28.40
N ASN A 84 -23.07 20.70 28.98
CA ASN A 84 -22.41 19.93 30.03
C ASN A 84 -23.12 20.11 31.40
N ASN A 85 -22.60 19.46 32.43
CA ASN A 85 -23.16 19.58 33.80
C ASN A 85 -23.10 20.99 34.38
N ALA A 86 -22.29 21.88 33.83
CA ALA A 86 -22.20 23.31 34.22
C ALA A 86 -23.11 24.21 33.37
N GLY A 87 -23.86 23.66 32.40
CA GLY A 87 -24.72 24.42 31.50
C GLY A 87 -23.96 25.06 30.32
N GLU A 88 -22.67 24.77 30.16
CA GLU A 88 -21.87 25.29 29.07
C GLU A 88 -22.02 24.42 27.83
N LEU A 89 -22.07 25.04 26.63
CA LEU A 89 -22.17 24.31 25.37
C LEU A 89 -20.84 23.65 25.04
N VAL A 90 -20.87 22.33 24.90
CA VAL A 90 -19.69 21.50 24.60
C VAL A 90 -19.96 20.63 23.41
N TYR A 91 -18.89 20.16 22.78
CA TYR A 91 -18.89 19.11 21.75
C TYR A 91 -17.81 18.09 22.09
N THR A 92 -18.01 16.86 21.65
CA THR A 92 -17.00 15.81 21.83
C THR A 92 -15.97 15.89 20.71
N TYR A 93 -14.71 16.18 21.07
CA TYR A 93 -13.59 16.16 20.14
C TYR A 93 -12.50 15.24 20.67
N LYS A 94 -12.11 14.24 19.88
CA LYS A 94 -11.12 13.19 20.26
C LYS A 94 -11.45 12.46 21.56
N GLY A 95 -12.74 12.26 21.84
CA GLY A 95 -13.19 11.61 23.07
C GLY A 95 -13.13 12.48 24.33
N GLN A 96 -12.87 13.78 24.17
CA GLN A 96 -12.89 14.75 25.26
C GLN A 96 -13.96 15.82 25.02
N GLU A 97 -14.64 16.25 26.09
CA GLU A 97 -15.53 17.39 26.02
C GLU A 97 -14.71 18.68 25.84
N THR A 98 -15.05 19.42 24.80
CA THR A 98 -14.39 20.68 24.45
C THR A 98 -15.45 21.77 24.45
N LEU A 99 -15.16 22.88 25.07
CA LEU A 99 -16.05 24.06 25.12
C LEU A 99 -16.23 24.63 23.71
N VAL A 100 -17.46 24.95 23.35
CA VAL A 100 -17.76 25.78 22.18
C VAL A 100 -17.36 27.22 22.53
N GLY A 101 -16.56 27.83 21.64
CA GLY A 101 -16.14 29.21 21.82
C GLY A 101 -17.30 30.22 21.70
N GLU A 102 -16.98 31.51 21.63
CA GLU A 102 -17.97 32.56 21.42
C GLU A 102 -18.71 32.33 20.10
N VAL A 103 -20.04 32.24 20.17
CA VAL A 103 -20.92 31.90 19.07
C VAL A 103 -21.54 33.15 18.44
N THR A 104 -21.37 33.29 17.13
CA THR A 104 -21.96 34.39 16.35
C THR A 104 -23.08 33.86 15.44
N PRO A 105 -24.17 34.61 15.21
CA PRO A 105 -25.13 34.23 14.18
C PRO A 105 -24.44 34.07 12.79
N TYR A 106 -24.73 32.99 12.09
CA TYR A 106 -24.08 32.67 10.78
C TYR A 106 -24.11 33.87 9.82
N LEU A 107 -25.26 34.54 9.71
CA LEU A 107 -25.44 35.69 8.81
C LEU A 107 -24.56 36.90 9.16
N LYS A 108 -23.99 36.97 10.36
CA LYS A 108 -23.10 38.06 10.79
C LYS A 108 -21.63 37.72 10.73
N SER A 109 -21.28 36.47 10.43
CA SER A 109 -19.89 36.04 10.37
C SER A 109 -19.15 36.64 9.16
N PRO A 110 -17.94 37.17 9.34
CA PRO A 110 -17.08 37.65 8.25
C PRO A 110 -16.48 36.46 7.45
N LEU A 111 -16.61 35.23 7.94
CA LEU A 111 -16.09 34.03 7.29
C LEU A 111 -17.08 33.37 6.31
N ARG A 112 -18.25 33.98 6.08
CA ARG A 112 -19.19 33.50 5.06
C ARG A 112 -18.62 33.66 3.66
N GLN A 113 -18.98 32.77 2.77
CA GLN A 113 -18.51 32.76 1.38
C GLN A 113 -18.69 34.12 0.68
N GLU A 114 -19.84 34.78 0.88
CA GLU A 114 -20.10 36.10 0.30
C GLU A 114 -19.15 37.19 0.82
N ALA A 115 -18.84 37.14 2.14
CA ALA A 115 -17.92 38.08 2.76
C ALA A 115 -16.48 37.81 2.35
N LEU A 116 -16.07 36.53 2.31
CA LEU A 116 -14.73 36.09 1.86
C LEU A 116 -14.49 36.43 0.39
N SER A 117 -15.49 36.26 -0.47
CA SER A 117 -15.39 36.58 -1.90
C SER A 117 -15.25 38.08 -2.19
N SER A 118 -15.73 38.91 -1.28
CA SER A 118 -15.64 40.39 -1.38
C SER A 118 -14.43 40.97 -0.67
N ALA A 119 -13.78 40.20 0.22
CA ALA A 119 -12.62 40.65 1.00
C ALA A 119 -11.35 40.71 0.12
N LYS A 120 -10.56 41.74 0.31
CA LYS A 120 -9.22 41.83 -0.32
C LYS A 120 -8.15 41.41 0.69
N GLY A 121 -7.49 40.29 0.40
CA GLY A 121 -6.39 39.78 1.21
C GLY A 121 -6.78 38.71 2.24
N LYS A 122 -5.88 38.39 3.19
CA LYS A 122 -6.09 37.35 4.20
C LYS A 122 -7.19 37.80 5.18
N PRO A 123 -8.18 36.94 5.49
CA PRO A 123 -9.19 37.21 6.51
C PRO A 123 -8.55 37.50 7.90
N GLU A 124 -9.15 38.40 8.66
CA GLU A 124 -8.69 38.74 10.03
C GLU A 124 -8.88 37.58 11.00
N LEU A 125 -9.93 36.78 10.78
CA LEU A 125 -10.25 35.59 11.58
C LEU A 125 -9.95 34.33 10.75
N GLU A 126 -9.31 33.33 11.35
CA GLU A 126 -9.07 32.02 10.72
C GLU A 126 -10.22 31.05 10.99
N SER A 127 -10.91 31.17 12.13
CA SER A 127 -12.07 30.35 12.50
C SER A 127 -13.04 31.08 13.40
N GLN A 128 -14.33 30.73 13.38
CA GLN A 128 -15.38 31.29 14.21
C GLN A 128 -16.50 30.28 14.42
N TRP A 129 -16.99 30.16 15.64
CA TRP A 129 -18.20 29.41 15.92
C TRP A 129 -19.44 30.21 15.50
N VAL A 130 -20.35 29.54 14.80
CA VAL A 130 -21.60 30.14 14.34
C VAL A 130 -22.78 29.27 14.72
N VAL A 131 -23.93 29.98 14.88
CA VAL A 131 -25.22 29.34 15.08
C VAL A 131 -26.16 29.71 13.94
N GLU A 132 -26.87 28.71 13.43
CA GLU A 132 -27.86 28.86 12.39
C GLU A 132 -29.12 28.09 12.75
N THR A 133 -30.29 28.65 12.42
CA THR A 133 -31.57 27.94 12.53
C THR A 133 -31.93 27.42 11.17
N ILE A 134 -31.96 26.08 11.00
CA ILE A 134 -32.38 25.43 9.78
C ILE A 134 -33.77 24.82 9.97
N SER A 135 -34.63 24.95 8.95
CA SER A 135 -35.92 24.28 8.92
C SER A 135 -35.83 22.99 8.16
N GLN A 136 -35.82 21.86 8.85
CA GLN A 136 -35.83 20.54 8.25
C GLN A 136 -37.17 19.85 8.52
N ASN A 137 -37.90 19.47 7.49
CA ASN A 137 -39.23 18.84 7.58
C ASN A 137 -40.26 19.68 8.39
N GLY A 138 -40.15 21.01 8.38
CA GLY A 138 -41.04 21.89 9.10
C GLY A 138 -40.73 22.03 10.61
N ILE A 139 -39.61 21.50 11.07
CA ILE A 139 -39.10 21.65 12.44
C ILE A 139 -37.88 22.58 12.39
N GLU A 140 -37.93 23.66 13.16
CA GLU A 140 -36.76 24.51 13.33
C GLU A 140 -35.76 23.84 14.26
N GLN A 141 -34.55 23.60 13.75
CA GLN A 141 -33.43 23.09 14.54
C GLN A 141 -32.30 24.11 14.59
N THR A 142 -31.78 24.33 15.81
CA THR A 142 -30.60 25.15 16.00
C THR A 142 -29.35 24.28 15.74
N GLN A 143 -28.53 24.69 14.78
CA GLN A 143 -27.30 24.00 14.41
C GLN A 143 -26.10 24.88 14.75
N TYR A 144 -25.10 24.27 15.38
CA TYR A 144 -23.83 24.92 15.67
C TYR A 144 -22.76 24.42 14.74
N ALA A 145 -22.00 25.33 14.14
CA ALA A 145 -20.94 25.00 13.23
C ALA A 145 -19.68 25.82 13.47
N LEU A 146 -18.53 25.24 13.18
CA LEU A 146 -17.28 25.99 13.10
C LEU A 146 -17.07 26.40 11.64
N LEU A 147 -16.96 27.70 11.39
CA LEU A 147 -16.51 28.24 10.10
C LEU A 147 -15.00 28.43 10.14
N GLU A 148 -14.32 28.02 9.09
CA GLU A 148 -12.91 28.25 8.88
C GLU A 148 -12.69 28.90 7.51
N ALA A 149 -11.82 29.91 7.46
CA ALA A 149 -11.36 30.43 6.18
C ALA A 149 -10.28 29.51 5.62
N LYS A 150 -10.57 28.88 4.49
CA LYS A 150 -9.60 28.10 3.70
C LYS A 150 -9.36 28.82 2.39
N PHE A 151 -8.33 28.40 1.66
CA PHE A 151 -8.03 28.96 0.38
C PHE A 151 -7.56 27.89 -0.61
N HIS A 152 -7.63 28.22 -1.89
CA HIS A 152 -6.98 27.49 -2.96
C HIS A 152 -6.47 28.44 -4.05
N PHE A 153 -5.55 27.94 -4.89
CA PHE A 153 -4.97 28.67 -6.03
C PHE A 153 -5.69 28.32 -7.35
N GLY A 154 -6.98 27.96 -7.32
CA GLY A 154 -7.69 27.46 -8.49
C GLY A 154 -7.01 26.20 -9.05
N PHE A 155 -6.93 26.09 -10.39
CA PHE A 155 -6.29 24.97 -11.08
C PHE A 155 -4.84 24.69 -10.60
N TRP A 156 -4.12 25.72 -10.19
CA TRP A 156 -2.75 25.57 -9.72
C TRP A 156 -2.63 24.73 -8.44
N SER A 157 -3.68 24.64 -7.63
CA SER A 157 -3.68 23.78 -6.43
C SER A 157 -3.43 22.30 -6.76
N LEU A 158 -3.69 21.86 -7.99
CA LEU A 158 -3.42 20.51 -8.45
C LEU A 158 -1.98 20.32 -8.94
N LEU A 159 -1.18 21.38 -9.09
CA LEU A 159 0.15 21.32 -9.69
C LEU A 159 1.08 20.30 -9.02
N PRO A 160 1.20 20.22 -7.67
CA PRO A 160 2.08 19.23 -7.02
C PRO A 160 1.67 17.79 -7.37
N ALA A 161 0.39 17.49 -7.38
CA ALA A 161 -0.11 16.16 -7.72
C ALA A 161 0.11 15.85 -9.22
N ILE A 162 -0.13 16.82 -10.12
CA ILE A 162 0.09 16.67 -11.57
C ILE A 162 1.58 16.42 -11.86
N ILE A 163 2.48 17.14 -11.20
CA ILE A 163 3.93 16.93 -11.36
C ILE A 163 4.36 15.56 -10.83
N ALA A 164 3.86 15.16 -9.64
CA ALA A 164 4.15 13.85 -9.08
C ALA A 164 3.66 12.73 -10.00
N ILE A 165 2.40 12.78 -10.45
CA ILE A 165 1.84 11.79 -11.39
C ILE A 165 2.62 11.79 -12.72
N GLY A 166 2.85 12.96 -13.31
CA GLY A 166 3.55 13.08 -14.58
C GLY A 166 4.97 12.53 -14.53
N LEU A 167 5.71 12.83 -13.46
CA LEU A 167 7.05 12.25 -13.25
C LEU A 167 6.99 10.74 -13.00
N CYS A 168 6.04 10.25 -12.19
CA CYS A 168 5.85 8.83 -12.01
C CYS A 168 5.63 8.08 -13.34
N LEU A 169 4.75 8.60 -14.20
CA LEU A 169 4.46 7.98 -15.50
C LEU A 169 5.67 7.94 -16.43
N VAL A 170 6.53 8.97 -16.38
CA VAL A 170 7.71 9.10 -17.26
C VAL A 170 8.93 8.38 -16.71
N THR A 171 9.20 8.50 -15.41
CA THR A 171 10.39 7.94 -14.75
C THR A 171 10.16 6.51 -14.26
N LYS A 172 8.90 6.14 -14.02
CA LYS A 172 8.50 4.88 -13.38
C LYS A 172 9.13 4.72 -11.99
N GLU A 173 9.23 5.83 -11.27
CA GLU A 173 9.94 5.89 -10.00
C GLU A 173 9.19 6.81 -9.02
N ALA A 174 8.68 6.25 -7.92
CA ALA A 174 7.78 6.93 -7.00
C ALA A 174 8.49 7.95 -6.09
N LEU A 175 9.71 7.65 -5.63
CA LEU A 175 10.42 8.47 -4.64
C LEU A 175 10.74 9.86 -5.21
N THR A 176 11.38 9.91 -6.38
CA THR A 176 11.71 11.18 -7.05
C THR A 176 10.47 11.96 -7.44
N ALA A 177 9.42 11.28 -7.85
CA ALA A 177 8.15 11.89 -8.22
C ALA A 177 7.44 12.54 -7.00
N LEU A 178 7.33 11.84 -5.89
CA LEU A 178 6.75 12.36 -4.65
C LEU A 178 7.58 13.51 -4.09
N PHE A 179 8.92 13.37 -4.06
CA PHE A 179 9.81 14.44 -3.61
C PHE A 179 9.67 15.70 -4.47
N SER A 180 9.61 15.54 -5.79
CA SER A 180 9.38 16.66 -6.70
C SER A 180 8.04 17.35 -6.46
N GLY A 181 6.97 16.60 -6.22
CA GLY A 181 5.66 17.15 -5.85
C GLY A 181 5.72 17.92 -4.54
N VAL A 182 6.44 17.41 -3.52
CA VAL A 182 6.69 18.10 -2.25
C VAL A 182 7.37 19.44 -2.47
N VAL A 183 8.45 19.46 -3.26
CA VAL A 183 9.22 20.70 -3.56
C VAL A 183 8.35 21.72 -4.29
N VAL A 184 7.63 21.29 -5.32
CA VAL A 184 6.74 22.18 -6.09
C VAL A 184 5.66 22.78 -5.19
N GLY A 185 5.01 21.97 -4.36
CA GLY A 185 3.98 22.47 -3.44
C GLY A 185 4.54 23.38 -2.35
N ALA A 186 5.72 23.08 -1.81
CA ALA A 186 6.41 23.92 -0.83
C ALA A 186 6.75 25.30 -1.41
N PHE A 187 7.24 25.35 -2.65
CA PHE A 187 7.55 26.61 -3.34
C PHE A 187 6.30 27.45 -3.62
N MET A 188 5.16 26.80 -3.93
CA MET A 188 3.87 27.51 -4.02
C MET A 188 3.48 28.21 -2.73
N LEU A 189 3.81 27.60 -1.57
CA LEU A 189 3.58 28.18 -0.25
C LEU A 189 4.68 29.17 0.19
N GLY A 190 5.66 29.47 -0.67
CA GLY A 190 6.79 30.32 -0.33
C GLY A 190 7.80 29.69 0.65
N ARG A 191 7.75 28.36 0.82
CA ARG A 191 8.65 27.61 1.71
C ARG A 191 9.82 27.07 0.91
N PHE A 192 10.92 27.81 0.90
CA PHE A 192 12.13 27.44 0.17
C PHE A 192 13.07 26.55 0.98
N ASP A 193 12.97 26.61 2.29
CA ASP A 193 13.64 25.67 3.19
C ASP A 193 12.84 24.38 3.29
N ILE A 194 13.18 23.41 2.45
CA ILE A 194 12.48 22.12 2.40
C ILE A 194 12.73 21.32 3.67
N THR A 195 13.88 21.45 4.30
CA THR A 195 14.25 20.70 5.50
C THR A 195 13.46 21.16 6.71
N ASP A 196 13.63 22.42 7.12
CA ASP A 196 13.09 22.91 8.38
C ASP A 196 11.63 23.35 8.28
N ALA A 197 11.21 23.88 7.12
CA ALA A 197 9.84 24.35 6.93
C ALA A 197 8.86 23.28 6.45
N VAL A 198 9.36 22.12 5.94
CA VAL A 198 8.51 21.08 5.32
C VAL A 198 8.75 19.69 5.90
N LEU A 199 9.98 19.16 5.77
CA LEU A 199 10.25 17.77 6.15
C LEU A 199 10.24 17.56 7.67
N LEU A 200 10.88 18.43 8.44
CA LEU A 200 10.91 18.29 9.90
C LEU A 200 9.52 18.37 10.55
N PRO A 201 8.64 19.34 10.21
CA PRO A 201 7.28 19.36 10.71
C PRO A 201 6.47 18.11 10.29
N SER A 202 6.67 17.62 9.06
CA SER A 202 6.00 16.41 8.59
C SER A 202 6.47 15.17 9.35
N LEU A 203 7.77 14.98 9.54
CA LEU A 203 8.35 13.90 10.34
C LEU A 203 7.92 13.95 11.81
N GLY A 204 7.81 15.15 12.38
CA GLY A 204 7.33 15.37 13.74
C GLY A 204 5.83 15.13 13.92
N SER A 205 5.09 14.90 12.83
CA SER A 205 3.67 14.60 12.93
C SER A 205 3.43 13.21 13.55
N LYS A 206 2.35 13.07 14.33
CA LYS A 206 1.97 11.79 14.95
C LYS A 206 1.78 10.69 13.90
N SER A 207 1.26 11.03 12.72
CA SER A 207 1.05 10.09 11.62
C SER A 207 2.38 9.56 11.06
N ALA A 208 3.33 10.44 10.74
CA ALA A 208 4.64 10.01 10.23
C ALA A 208 5.42 9.22 11.29
N ALA A 209 5.43 9.67 12.54
CA ALA A 209 6.07 8.95 13.65
C ALA A 209 5.45 7.55 13.86
N GLY A 210 4.12 7.43 13.76
CA GLY A 210 3.41 6.15 13.84
C GLY A 210 3.79 5.19 12.71
N ILE A 211 3.93 5.69 11.50
CA ILE A 211 4.37 4.91 10.34
C ILE A 211 5.81 4.43 10.51
N ILE A 212 6.73 5.30 10.91
CA ILE A 212 8.14 4.93 11.15
C ILE A 212 8.22 3.86 12.24
N LEU A 213 7.51 4.04 13.36
CA LEU A 213 7.49 3.07 14.45
C LEU A 213 6.97 1.70 13.97
N LEU A 214 5.79 1.68 13.33
CA LEU A 214 5.18 0.42 12.91
C LEU A 214 5.94 -0.24 11.77
N TYR A 215 6.13 0.50 10.67
CA TYR A 215 6.63 -0.07 9.42
C TYR A 215 8.13 -0.35 9.51
N LEU A 216 8.92 0.66 9.90
CA LEU A 216 10.37 0.51 9.94
C LEU A 216 10.79 -0.37 11.13
N TRP A 217 10.37 -0.06 12.35
CA TRP A 217 10.90 -0.73 13.53
C TRP A 217 10.22 -2.05 13.85
N LEU A 218 8.89 -2.05 13.98
CA LEU A 218 8.20 -3.25 14.46
C LEU A 218 8.06 -4.30 13.35
N LEU A 219 7.58 -3.92 12.18
CA LEU A 219 7.45 -4.85 11.06
C LEU A 219 8.82 -5.26 10.54
N GLY A 220 9.72 -4.31 10.25
CA GLY A 220 11.08 -4.62 9.79
C GLY A 220 11.83 -5.52 10.78
N GLY A 221 11.77 -5.20 12.07
CA GLY A 221 12.36 -6.03 13.11
C GLY A 221 11.80 -7.45 13.18
N LEU A 222 10.46 -7.60 13.15
CA LEU A 222 9.79 -8.91 13.15
C LEU A 222 10.21 -9.77 11.95
N MET A 223 10.24 -9.16 10.77
CA MET A 223 10.64 -9.83 9.54
C MET A 223 12.11 -10.26 9.57
N GLY A 224 12.97 -9.39 10.11
CA GLY A 224 14.38 -9.70 10.28
C GLY A 224 14.63 -10.89 11.24
N ILE A 225 13.91 -10.94 12.35
CA ILE A 225 13.98 -12.09 13.28
C ILE A 225 13.44 -13.36 12.63
N TRP A 226 12.32 -13.34 11.93
CA TRP A 226 11.81 -14.51 11.22
C TRP A 226 12.76 -15.03 10.14
N SER A 227 13.45 -14.13 9.45
CA SER A 227 14.50 -14.50 8.50
C SER A 227 15.71 -15.11 9.20
N ARG A 228 16.21 -14.48 10.27
CA ARG A 228 17.40 -14.91 11.01
C ARG A 228 17.21 -16.23 11.76
N THR A 229 16.02 -16.48 12.27
CA THR A 229 15.65 -17.77 12.90
C THR A 229 15.30 -18.85 11.88
N GLY A 230 15.04 -18.50 10.62
CA GLY A 230 14.51 -19.41 9.60
C GLY A 230 13.06 -19.84 9.88
N ALA A 231 12.36 -19.16 10.79
CA ALA A 231 11.03 -19.54 11.27
C ALA A 231 9.99 -19.61 10.15
N ALA A 232 10.00 -18.60 9.26
CA ALA A 232 9.08 -18.55 8.11
C ALA A 232 9.37 -19.68 7.11
N GLN A 233 10.63 -19.98 6.85
CA GLN A 233 11.04 -21.08 5.98
C GLN A 233 10.64 -22.44 6.58
N ALA A 234 10.90 -22.69 7.86
CA ALA A 234 10.50 -23.93 8.53
C ALA A 234 9.00 -24.16 8.52
N PHE A 235 8.20 -23.08 8.67
CA PHE A 235 6.75 -23.17 8.53
C PHE A 235 6.34 -23.58 7.11
N ALA A 236 6.90 -22.95 6.12
CA ALA A 236 6.58 -23.22 4.73
C ALA A 236 7.01 -24.64 4.29
N GLU A 237 8.18 -25.11 4.73
CA GLU A 237 8.63 -26.49 4.53
C GLU A 237 7.70 -27.50 5.22
N TYR A 238 7.26 -27.22 6.43
CA TYR A 238 6.30 -28.06 7.16
C TYR A 238 4.97 -28.19 6.39
N MET A 239 4.42 -27.07 5.90
CA MET A 239 3.20 -27.05 5.12
C MET A 239 3.35 -27.86 3.82
N THR A 240 4.44 -27.63 3.10
CA THR A 240 4.74 -28.32 1.84
C THR A 240 4.87 -29.83 2.04
N ARG A 241 5.65 -30.26 3.02
CA ARG A 241 5.92 -31.68 3.30
C ARG A 241 4.68 -32.47 3.69
N HIS A 242 3.78 -31.86 4.46
CA HIS A 242 2.62 -32.58 5.03
C HIS A 242 1.37 -32.49 4.15
N PHE A 243 1.18 -31.41 3.39
CA PHE A 243 -0.08 -31.14 2.70
C PHE A 243 -0.01 -31.29 1.19
N VAL A 244 1.17 -31.27 0.55
CA VAL A 244 1.27 -31.42 -0.91
C VAL A 244 1.29 -32.88 -1.32
N LYS A 245 0.25 -33.31 -2.07
CA LYS A 245 0.09 -34.68 -2.60
C LYS A 245 -0.18 -34.71 -4.12
N GLY A 246 -0.27 -33.58 -4.79
CA GLY A 246 -0.59 -33.48 -6.20
C GLY A 246 -0.72 -32.03 -6.68
N PRO A 247 -1.00 -31.77 -7.97
CA PRO A 247 -1.03 -30.42 -8.52
C PRO A 247 -2.02 -29.48 -7.85
N LYS A 248 -3.21 -29.97 -7.50
CA LYS A 248 -4.23 -29.16 -6.82
C LYS A 248 -3.79 -28.79 -5.41
N SER A 249 -3.25 -29.74 -4.64
CA SER A 249 -2.78 -29.47 -3.29
C SER A 249 -1.53 -28.58 -3.28
N ALA A 250 -0.63 -28.67 -4.28
CA ALA A 250 0.49 -27.77 -4.42
C ALA A 250 0.01 -26.32 -4.61
N LYS A 251 -0.91 -26.08 -5.55
CA LYS A 251 -1.51 -24.77 -5.78
C LYS A 251 -2.28 -24.27 -4.56
N PHE A 252 -3.05 -25.14 -3.88
CA PHE A 252 -3.79 -24.78 -2.67
C PHE A 252 -2.86 -24.42 -1.51
N VAL A 253 -1.75 -25.15 -1.32
CA VAL A 253 -0.77 -24.81 -0.27
C VAL A 253 -0.07 -23.50 -0.61
N SER A 254 0.26 -23.22 -1.88
CA SER A 254 0.78 -21.90 -2.30
C SER A 254 -0.19 -20.79 -1.95
N TRP A 255 -1.46 -20.96 -2.30
CA TRP A 255 -2.53 -20.01 -2.01
C TRP A 255 -2.70 -19.81 -0.49
N LEU A 256 -2.78 -20.88 0.28
CA LEU A 256 -2.95 -20.83 1.73
C LEU A 256 -1.77 -20.15 2.43
N MET A 257 -0.55 -20.44 1.99
CA MET A 257 0.65 -19.78 2.50
C MET A 257 0.63 -18.29 2.19
N GLY A 258 0.29 -17.88 0.96
CA GLY A 258 0.14 -16.47 0.63
C GLY A 258 -0.90 -15.76 1.50
N VAL A 259 -2.03 -16.41 1.79
CA VAL A 259 -3.05 -15.91 2.72
C VAL A 259 -2.52 -15.78 4.14
N ILE A 260 -1.72 -16.74 4.63
CA ILE A 260 -1.15 -16.70 5.98
C ILE A 260 -0.06 -15.61 6.10
N PHE A 261 0.72 -15.39 5.03
CA PHE A 261 1.77 -14.37 4.97
C PHE A 261 1.23 -12.98 4.54
N PHE A 262 -0.02 -12.66 4.80
CA PHE A 262 -0.71 -11.42 4.41
C PHE A 262 -0.07 -10.11 4.90
N GLN A 263 0.95 -10.18 5.72
CA GLN A 263 1.59 -9.06 6.42
C GLN A 263 2.39 -8.11 5.51
N GLY A 264 2.93 -8.60 4.39
CA GLY A 264 3.72 -7.77 3.50
C GLY A 264 3.91 -8.41 2.14
N GLY A 265 3.51 -7.73 1.08
CA GLY A 265 3.50 -8.22 -0.29
C GLY A 265 4.81 -8.90 -0.71
N THR A 266 5.92 -8.19 -0.61
CA THR A 266 7.26 -8.64 -1.07
C THR A 266 7.75 -9.91 -0.37
N ILE A 267 7.60 -10.00 0.95
CA ILE A 267 8.09 -11.16 1.72
C ILE A 267 7.21 -12.38 1.51
N SER A 268 5.90 -12.20 1.47
CA SER A 268 4.98 -13.28 1.12
C SER A 268 5.39 -13.91 -0.21
N VAL A 269 5.63 -13.08 -1.22
CA VAL A 269 6.06 -13.51 -2.55
C VAL A 269 7.36 -14.32 -2.50
N VAL A 270 8.38 -13.79 -1.81
CA VAL A 270 9.69 -14.46 -1.73
C VAL A 270 9.58 -15.80 -1.02
N LEU A 271 8.96 -15.85 0.14
CA LEU A 271 8.85 -17.08 0.92
C LEU A 271 7.99 -18.13 0.24
N VAL A 272 6.81 -17.76 -0.24
CA VAL A 272 5.90 -18.71 -0.87
C VAL A 272 6.48 -19.20 -2.19
N GLY A 273 6.95 -18.28 -3.04
CA GLY A 273 7.48 -18.62 -4.35
C GLY A 273 8.69 -19.58 -4.26
N THR A 274 9.70 -19.23 -3.46
CA THR A 274 10.94 -20.03 -3.38
C THR A 274 10.72 -21.42 -2.79
N ILE A 275 9.87 -21.54 -1.77
CA ILE A 275 9.69 -22.80 -1.04
C ILE A 275 8.73 -23.74 -1.77
N VAL A 276 7.67 -23.21 -2.36
CA VAL A 276 6.67 -24.05 -3.03
C VAL A 276 7.11 -24.43 -4.45
N LYS A 277 7.93 -23.62 -5.11
CA LYS A 277 8.38 -23.88 -6.50
C LYS A 277 8.91 -25.29 -6.71
N PRO A 278 9.90 -25.81 -5.97
CA PRO A 278 10.46 -27.15 -6.25
C PRO A 278 9.41 -28.27 -6.20
N VAL A 279 8.42 -28.12 -5.30
CA VAL A 279 7.35 -29.10 -5.16
C VAL A 279 6.26 -28.90 -6.22
N ALA A 280 5.95 -27.68 -6.59
CA ALA A 280 5.04 -27.36 -7.68
C ALA A 280 5.57 -27.87 -9.02
N ASP A 281 6.88 -27.76 -9.26
CA ASP A 281 7.56 -28.29 -10.45
C ASP A 281 7.43 -29.80 -10.55
N GLN A 282 7.68 -30.53 -9.45
CA GLN A 282 7.48 -31.98 -9.36
C GLN A 282 6.02 -32.38 -9.64
N GLN A 283 5.07 -31.54 -9.25
CA GLN A 283 3.64 -31.75 -9.46
C GLN A 283 3.14 -31.23 -10.82
N LYS A 284 4.03 -30.77 -11.71
CA LYS A 284 3.72 -30.25 -13.05
C LYS A 284 2.71 -29.09 -13.00
N VAL A 285 2.90 -28.15 -12.10
CA VAL A 285 2.20 -26.86 -12.06
C VAL A 285 3.00 -25.89 -12.94
N SER A 286 2.36 -25.21 -13.89
CA SER A 286 3.06 -24.23 -14.72
C SER A 286 3.53 -23.03 -13.90
N HIS A 287 4.66 -22.44 -14.29
CA HIS A 287 5.21 -21.27 -13.58
C HIS A 287 4.28 -20.08 -13.66
N GLU A 288 3.51 -19.91 -14.74
CA GLU A 288 2.50 -18.85 -14.85
C GLU A 288 1.35 -19.05 -13.87
N GLU A 289 0.87 -20.30 -13.64
CA GLU A 289 -0.15 -20.55 -12.61
C GLU A 289 0.38 -20.25 -11.21
N LEU A 290 1.59 -20.71 -10.91
CA LEU A 290 2.21 -20.52 -9.60
C LEU A 290 2.46 -19.05 -9.32
N SER A 291 3.03 -18.33 -10.28
CA SER A 291 3.33 -16.90 -10.18
C SER A 291 2.05 -16.07 -9.97
N TYR A 292 0.98 -16.38 -10.72
CA TYR A 292 -0.32 -15.73 -10.56
C TYR A 292 -0.94 -15.97 -9.17
N ILE A 293 -0.83 -17.19 -8.61
CA ILE A 293 -1.32 -17.49 -7.26
C ILE A 293 -0.52 -16.72 -6.22
N VAL A 294 0.81 -16.71 -6.33
CA VAL A 294 1.71 -16.06 -5.38
C VAL A 294 1.48 -14.55 -5.37
N ASP A 295 1.39 -13.92 -6.53
CA ASP A 295 1.18 -12.47 -6.67
C ASP A 295 -0.22 -12.04 -6.20
N SER A 296 -1.27 -12.78 -6.58
CA SER A 296 -2.65 -12.48 -6.15
C SER A 296 -2.90 -12.70 -4.66
N THR A 297 -2.08 -13.47 -3.97
CA THR A 297 -2.14 -13.64 -2.51
C THR A 297 -1.10 -12.78 -1.77
N ALA A 298 -0.47 -11.82 -2.45
CA ALA A 298 0.44 -10.84 -1.83
C ALA A 298 -0.28 -9.52 -1.53
N SER A 299 -0.41 -8.62 -2.52
CA SER A 299 -1.08 -7.32 -2.31
C SER A 299 -2.60 -7.43 -2.19
N PRO A 300 -3.35 -8.21 -3.00
CA PRO A 300 -4.80 -8.31 -2.86
C PRO A 300 -5.28 -8.86 -1.52
N ILE A 301 -4.56 -9.83 -0.92
CA ILE A 301 -4.95 -10.37 0.39
C ILE A 301 -4.81 -9.36 1.52
N ALA A 302 -3.87 -8.41 1.40
CA ALA A 302 -3.65 -7.37 2.40
C ALA A 302 -4.83 -6.39 2.52
N LEU A 303 -5.66 -6.26 1.47
CA LEU A 303 -6.92 -5.50 1.50
C LEU A 303 -8.02 -6.23 2.28
N VAL A 304 -8.03 -7.56 2.23
CA VAL A 304 -9.06 -8.40 2.84
C VAL A 304 -8.74 -8.72 4.30
N LEU A 305 -7.46 -9.04 4.56
CA LEU A 305 -6.95 -9.26 5.91
C LEU A 305 -6.21 -8.02 6.40
N ALA A 306 -6.96 -7.01 6.78
CA ALA A 306 -6.48 -5.67 7.08
C ALA A 306 -5.70 -5.55 8.42
N PHE A 307 -5.32 -6.65 9.07
CA PHE A 307 -4.50 -6.66 10.29
C PHE A 307 -3.00 -6.54 9.99
N ASN A 308 -2.64 -5.64 9.10
CA ASN A 308 -1.29 -5.37 8.64
C ASN A 308 -0.94 -3.87 8.79
N ALA A 309 0.12 -3.40 8.16
CA ALA A 309 0.57 -2.00 8.25
C ALA A 309 -0.29 -1.00 7.46
N TRP A 310 -1.11 -1.46 6.51
CA TRP A 310 -1.86 -0.59 5.60
C TRP A 310 -2.87 0.33 6.29
N PRO A 311 -3.69 -0.11 7.26
CA PRO A 311 -4.64 0.78 7.93
C PRO A 311 -3.97 2.01 8.56
N ILE A 312 -2.84 1.81 9.24
CA ILE A 312 -2.10 2.91 9.89
C ILE A 312 -1.48 3.86 8.85
N TYR A 313 -1.01 3.33 7.73
CA TYR A 313 -0.51 4.16 6.64
C TYR A 313 -1.62 4.95 5.97
N VAL A 314 -2.65 4.28 5.52
CA VAL A 314 -3.72 4.87 4.71
C VAL A 314 -4.53 5.90 5.51
N GLN A 315 -4.78 5.66 6.81
CA GLN A 315 -5.53 6.60 7.65
C GLN A 315 -4.91 8.01 7.67
N ALA A 316 -3.60 8.13 7.43
CA ALA A 316 -2.93 9.42 7.39
C ALA A 316 -3.42 10.34 6.25
N PHE A 317 -3.99 9.76 5.19
CA PHE A 317 -4.50 10.48 4.01
C PHE A 317 -6.02 10.70 4.04
N LEU A 318 -6.75 10.09 4.98
CA LEU A 318 -8.22 10.10 5.01
C LEU A 318 -8.84 11.31 5.70
N PHE A 319 -8.05 12.30 6.07
CA PHE A 319 -8.61 13.49 6.69
C PHE A 319 -9.42 14.31 5.67
N VAL A 320 -10.73 14.42 5.91
CA VAL A 320 -11.64 15.28 5.15
C VAL A 320 -12.29 16.24 6.15
N PRO A 321 -12.07 17.55 6.01
CA PRO A 321 -12.67 18.53 6.90
C PRO A 321 -14.20 18.43 6.89
N GLY A 322 -14.80 18.56 8.07
CA GLY A 322 -16.26 18.52 8.22
C GLY A 322 -16.88 17.13 8.24
N VAL A 323 -16.09 16.05 8.11
CA VAL A 323 -16.58 14.68 8.16
C VAL A 323 -16.33 14.09 9.55
N ALA A 324 -17.40 13.91 10.33
CA ALA A 324 -17.31 13.48 11.72
C ALA A 324 -16.67 12.09 11.87
N PHE A 325 -17.05 11.13 11.05
CA PHE A 325 -16.51 9.76 11.06
C PHE A 325 -15.06 9.63 10.50
N LEU A 326 -14.42 10.74 10.11
CA LEU A 326 -13.01 10.81 9.72
C LEU A 326 -12.20 11.80 10.56
N ALA A 327 -12.78 12.34 11.64
CA ALA A 327 -12.19 13.43 12.41
C ALA A 327 -10.92 13.01 13.17
N THR A 328 -10.95 11.86 13.84
CA THR A 328 -9.83 11.36 14.64
C THR A 328 -9.07 10.23 13.92
N GLU A 329 -7.87 9.91 14.41
CA GLU A 329 -7.11 8.75 13.93
C GLU A 329 -7.88 7.44 14.17
N ALA A 330 -8.56 7.31 15.31
CA ALA A 330 -9.37 6.14 15.63
C ALA A 330 -10.56 6.01 14.68
N ASP A 331 -11.26 7.11 14.39
CA ASP A 331 -12.38 7.13 13.45
C ASP A 331 -11.92 6.68 12.06
N ARG A 332 -10.79 7.20 11.57
CA ARG A 332 -10.23 6.80 10.26
C ARG A 332 -9.79 5.35 10.21
N LEU A 333 -9.27 4.81 11.32
CA LEU A 333 -8.95 3.38 11.42
C LEU A 333 -10.23 2.54 11.39
N ASN A 334 -11.26 2.91 12.16
CA ASN A 334 -12.54 2.21 12.15
C ASN A 334 -13.17 2.25 10.75
N PHE A 335 -13.21 3.42 10.12
CA PHE A 335 -13.69 3.59 8.75
C PHE A 335 -12.95 2.69 7.75
N PHE A 336 -11.62 2.53 7.90
CA PHE A 336 -10.86 1.59 7.07
C PHE A 336 -11.38 0.16 7.25
N PHE A 337 -11.55 -0.31 8.50
CA PHE A 337 -12.02 -1.66 8.78
C PHE A 337 -13.46 -1.89 8.32
N ASP A 338 -14.35 -0.93 8.49
CA ASP A 338 -15.74 -0.97 8.04
C ASP A 338 -15.82 -1.03 6.50
N SER A 339 -14.86 -0.40 5.83
CA SER A 339 -14.74 -0.39 4.37
C SER A 339 -14.16 -1.69 3.78
N VAL A 340 -13.58 -2.59 4.58
CA VAL A 340 -12.96 -3.85 4.09
C VAL A 340 -13.96 -4.71 3.31
N GLY A 341 -15.23 -4.73 3.74
CA GLY A 341 -16.30 -5.46 3.05
C GLY A 341 -16.52 -5.03 1.59
N PHE A 342 -16.13 -3.82 1.23
CA PHE A 342 -16.20 -3.28 -0.13
C PHE A 342 -14.91 -3.51 -0.94
N SER A 343 -13.92 -4.24 -0.43
CA SER A 343 -12.69 -4.61 -1.17
C SER A 343 -12.94 -5.68 -2.23
N PHE A 344 -13.90 -5.41 -3.12
CA PHE A 344 -14.42 -6.41 -4.07
C PHE A 344 -13.33 -6.94 -5.00
N TYR A 345 -12.42 -6.09 -5.50
CA TYR A 345 -11.32 -6.58 -6.35
C TYR A 345 -10.42 -7.55 -5.57
N GLY A 346 -9.96 -7.18 -4.38
CA GLY A 346 -9.11 -8.04 -3.55
C GLY A 346 -9.79 -9.39 -3.24
N ILE A 347 -11.07 -9.35 -2.86
CA ILE A 347 -11.87 -10.57 -2.60
C ILE A 347 -11.96 -11.44 -3.86
N LEU A 348 -12.29 -10.86 -5.01
CA LEU A 348 -12.45 -11.60 -6.27
C LEU A 348 -11.12 -12.14 -6.80
N ALA A 349 -10.02 -11.41 -6.68
CA ALA A 349 -8.68 -11.85 -7.08
C ALA A 349 -8.22 -13.06 -6.24
N VAL A 350 -8.37 -12.97 -4.91
CA VAL A 350 -8.01 -14.06 -3.99
C VAL A 350 -8.91 -15.29 -4.19
N LEU A 351 -10.22 -15.09 -4.37
CA LEU A 351 -11.15 -16.18 -4.68
C LEU A 351 -10.88 -16.80 -6.06
N GLY A 352 -10.53 -16.00 -7.06
CA GLY A 352 -10.18 -16.48 -8.40
C GLY A 352 -8.99 -17.43 -8.38
N THR A 353 -7.95 -17.11 -7.62
CA THR A 353 -6.77 -18.00 -7.44
C THR A 353 -7.07 -19.20 -6.56
N LEU A 354 -8.00 -19.09 -5.60
CA LEU A 354 -8.51 -20.26 -4.87
C LEU A 354 -9.22 -21.24 -5.82
N LEU A 355 -10.11 -20.75 -6.67
CA LEU A 355 -10.80 -21.58 -7.68
C LEU A 355 -9.80 -22.22 -8.65
N LEU A 356 -8.77 -21.49 -9.08
CA LEU A 356 -7.68 -22.03 -9.90
C LEU A 356 -6.94 -23.16 -9.18
N SER A 357 -6.71 -23.03 -7.87
CA SER A 357 -6.06 -24.05 -7.04
C SER A 357 -6.83 -25.37 -7.04
N PHE A 358 -8.15 -25.32 -7.09
CA PHE A 358 -8.99 -26.52 -7.24
C PHE A 358 -9.15 -27.02 -8.68
N GLY A 359 -8.52 -26.36 -9.65
CA GLY A 359 -8.53 -26.73 -11.08
C GLY A 359 -9.70 -26.13 -11.86
N ILE A 360 -10.38 -25.11 -11.31
CA ILE A 360 -11.41 -24.37 -12.02
C ILE A 360 -10.75 -23.24 -12.82
N THR A 361 -10.51 -23.50 -14.11
CA THR A 361 -9.76 -22.58 -14.98
C THR A 361 -10.64 -21.62 -15.79
N ARG A 362 -11.97 -21.68 -15.66
CA ARG A 362 -12.90 -20.86 -16.46
C ARG A 362 -12.66 -19.36 -16.32
N PHE A 363 -12.33 -18.90 -15.13
CA PHE A 363 -12.09 -17.49 -14.80
C PHE A 363 -10.62 -17.06 -14.90
N ALA A 364 -9.72 -18.03 -15.13
CA ALA A 364 -8.28 -17.75 -15.18
C ALA A 364 -7.80 -17.16 -16.52
N GLY A 365 -8.69 -16.99 -17.49
CA GLY A 365 -8.34 -16.47 -18.80
C GLY A 365 -7.66 -17.49 -19.73
N PRO A 366 -7.52 -17.15 -21.02
CA PRO A 366 -6.98 -18.09 -22.02
C PRO A 366 -5.49 -18.38 -21.82
N GLY A 367 -4.69 -17.40 -21.33
CA GLY A 367 -3.24 -17.58 -21.09
C GLY A 367 -2.97 -18.63 -20.02
N ILE A 368 -3.55 -18.47 -18.84
CA ILE A 368 -3.42 -19.44 -17.73
C ILE A 368 -3.97 -20.82 -18.13
N ARG A 369 -5.08 -20.89 -18.89
CA ARG A 369 -5.61 -22.19 -19.36
C ARG A 369 -4.62 -22.91 -20.28
N LYS A 370 -4.00 -22.21 -21.24
CA LYS A 370 -2.98 -22.78 -22.12
C LYS A 370 -1.76 -23.25 -21.33
N ALA A 371 -1.29 -22.47 -20.36
CA ALA A 371 -0.19 -22.85 -19.48
C ALA A 371 -0.53 -24.09 -18.66
N HIS A 372 -1.74 -24.15 -18.08
CA HIS A 372 -2.24 -25.31 -17.35
C HIS A 372 -2.28 -26.59 -18.22
N GLU A 373 -2.85 -26.50 -19.43
CA GLU A 373 -2.92 -27.64 -20.37
C GLU A 373 -1.54 -28.08 -20.81
N ARG A 374 -0.63 -27.16 -21.16
CA ARG A 374 0.75 -27.44 -21.53
C ARG A 374 1.47 -28.23 -20.43
N ALA A 375 1.47 -27.73 -19.20
CA ALA A 375 2.16 -28.36 -18.08
C ALA A 375 1.61 -29.76 -17.79
N ARG A 376 0.31 -29.99 -17.91
CA ARG A 376 -0.32 -31.29 -17.66
C ARG A 376 -0.10 -32.31 -18.78
N THR A 377 -0.11 -31.88 -20.06
CA THR A 377 -0.02 -32.79 -21.22
C THR A 377 1.40 -33.08 -21.61
N THR A 378 2.28 -32.08 -21.61
CA THR A 378 3.66 -32.19 -22.07
C THR A 378 4.68 -32.26 -20.93
N GLY A 379 4.31 -31.81 -19.72
CA GLY A 379 5.23 -31.63 -18.60
C GLY A 379 6.12 -30.40 -18.70
N GLN A 380 5.96 -29.56 -19.75
CA GLN A 380 6.70 -28.31 -19.90
C GLN A 380 6.06 -27.23 -19.01
N LEU A 381 6.83 -26.69 -18.06
CA LEU A 381 6.35 -25.74 -17.06
C LEU A 381 6.30 -24.30 -17.61
N ASP A 382 7.16 -23.97 -18.58
CA ASP A 382 7.27 -22.66 -19.23
C ASP A 382 6.82 -22.70 -20.69
N ALA A 383 6.50 -21.54 -21.25
CA ALA A 383 6.28 -21.39 -22.70
C ALA A 383 7.58 -21.68 -23.48
N PRO A 384 7.49 -22.12 -24.76
CA PRO A 384 8.67 -22.53 -25.53
C PRO A 384 9.74 -21.45 -25.73
N ASP A 385 9.31 -20.18 -25.72
CA ASP A 385 10.14 -18.98 -25.91
C ASP A 385 10.38 -18.21 -24.62
N ALA A 386 9.93 -18.75 -23.48
CA ALA A 386 10.10 -18.12 -22.18
C ALA A 386 11.58 -17.97 -21.78
N ARG A 387 11.86 -16.91 -21.06
CA ARG A 387 13.15 -16.65 -20.41
C ARG A 387 12.94 -16.64 -18.90
N PRO A 388 12.93 -17.82 -18.24
CA PRO A 388 12.67 -17.92 -16.82
C PRO A 388 13.62 -17.06 -16.01
N MET A 389 13.07 -16.29 -15.07
CA MET A 389 13.87 -15.54 -14.11
C MET A 389 14.42 -16.49 -13.04
N SER A 390 15.60 -16.19 -12.49
CA SER A 390 16.22 -17.00 -11.43
C SER A 390 16.61 -16.11 -10.27
N ALA A 391 16.27 -16.55 -9.07
CA ALA A 391 16.57 -15.88 -7.81
C ALA A 391 17.49 -16.72 -6.93
N LYS A 392 18.62 -17.20 -7.49
CA LYS A 392 19.58 -18.06 -6.73
C LYS A 392 20.06 -17.39 -5.44
N GLU A 393 20.20 -16.08 -5.44
CA GLU A 393 20.64 -15.29 -4.29
C GLU A 393 19.60 -15.21 -3.17
N LEU A 394 18.31 -15.44 -3.47
CA LEU A 394 17.23 -15.43 -2.47
C LEU A 394 17.16 -16.74 -1.65
N HIS A 395 17.94 -17.75 -2.00
CA HIS A 395 17.96 -19.05 -1.32
C HIS A 395 18.96 -19.15 -0.17
N VAL A 396 19.72 -18.10 0.12
CA VAL A 396 20.73 -18.13 1.19
C VAL A 396 20.03 -18.01 2.54
N SER A 397 19.99 -19.10 3.30
CA SER A 397 19.53 -19.10 4.68
C SER A 397 20.54 -18.32 5.54
N GLN A 398 20.08 -17.32 6.28
CA GLN A 398 20.88 -16.52 7.21
C GLN A 398 20.87 -17.10 8.63
N VAL A 399 20.41 -18.32 8.80
CA VAL A 399 20.31 -18.97 10.12
C VAL A 399 21.72 -19.24 10.67
N PRO A 400 22.02 -18.79 11.91
CA PRO A 400 23.32 -19.04 12.52
C PRO A 400 23.64 -20.53 12.68
N GLU A 401 24.93 -20.90 12.52
CA GLU A 401 25.38 -22.29 12.69
C GLU A 401 24.97 -22.83 14.06
N GLY A 402 24.38 -24.03 14.06
CA GLY A 402 23.94 -24.71 15.28
C GLY A 402 22.58 -24.31 15.81
N TYR A 403 21.93 -23.28 15.26
CA TYR A 403 20.56 -22.92 15.65
C TYR A 403 19.54 -23.89 15.04
N LYS A 404 18.71 -24.49 15.89
CA LYS A 404 17.66 -25.42 15.44
C LYS A 404 16.32 -24.70 15.31
N THR A 405 15.98 -24.33 14.11
CA THR A 405 14.68 -23.70 13.78
C THR A 405 13.49 -24.61 14.13
N HIS A 406 12.40 -24.02 14.57
CA HIS A 406 11.15 -24.73 14.82
C HIS A 406 9.95 -23.95 14.31
N VAL A 407 8.96 -24.65 13.77
CA VAL A 407 7.74 -24.07 13.18
C VAL A 407 6.96 -23.16 14.14
N LEU A 408 7.00 -23.44 15.45
CA LEU A 408 6.32 -22.61 16.46
C LEU A 408 6.92 -21.21 16.59
N GLU A 409 8.15 -20.97 16.13
CA GLU A 409 8.79 -19.64 16.13
C GLU A 409 8.12 -18.68 15.12
N PHE A 410 7.39 -19.23 14.17
CA PHE A 410 6.52 -18.47 13.28
C PHE A 410 5.08 -18.40 13.79
N PHE A 411 4.50 -19.56 14.14
CA PHE A 411 3.10 -19.63 14.55
C PHE A 411 2.77 -18.85 15.81
N LEU A 412 3.61 -18.92 16.83
CA LEU A 412 3.33 -18.27 18.11
C LEU A 412 3.28 -16.73 17.99
N PRO A 413 4.29 -16.05 17.42
CA PRO A 413 4.21 -14.60 17.21
C PRO A 413 3.06 -14.19 16.29
N LEU A 414 2.80 -14.93 15.21
CA LEU A 414 1.70 -14.65 14.30
C LEU A 414 0.33 -14.78 14.99
N THR A 415 0.13 -15.83 15.77
CA THR A 415 -1.12 -16.01 16.54
C THR A 415 -1.33 -14.90 17.56
N LEU A 416 -0.26 -14.48 18.23
CA LEU A 416 -0.32 -13.37 19.18
C LEU A 416 -0.57 -12.03 18.47
N LEU A 417 0.00 -11.80 17.30
CA LEU A 417 -0.25 -10.61 16.49
C LEU A 417 -1.73 -10.52 16.12
N ILE A 418 -2.27 -11.56 15.51
CA ILE A 418 -3.68 -11.61 15.09
C ILE A 418 -4.59 -11.55 16.33
N GLY A 419 -4.30 -12.33 17.36
CA GLY A 419 -5.08 -12.38 18.60
C GLY A 419 -5.12 -11.03 19.32
N THR A 420 -4.00 -10.31 19.37
CA THR A 420 -3.94 -8.96 19.97
C THR A 420 -4.72 -7.95 19.13
N ALA A 421 -4.55 -7.95 17.81
CA ALA A 421 -5.25 -7.02 16.92
C ALA A 421 -6.77 -7.23 16.99
N VAL A 422 -7.24 -8.47 16.84
CA VAL A 422 -8.66 -8.84 16.93
C VAL A 422 -9.21 -8.64 18.35
N GLY A 423 -8.47 -9.06 19.38
CA GLY A 423 -8.90 -8.88 20.77
C GLY A 423 -9.08 -7.42 21.13
N THR A 424 -8.13 -6.54 20.76
CA THR A 424 -8.25 -5.09 21.01
C THR A 424 -9.39 -4.46 20.19
N PHE A 425 -9.63 -4.93 18.96
CA PHE A 425 -10.79 -4.50 18.18
C PHE A 425 -12.11 -4.82 18.89
N ILE A 426 -12.27 -6.05 19.39
CA ILE A 426 -13.48 -6.49 20.09
C ILE A 426 -13.68 -5.73 21.41
N TYR A 427 -12.60 -5.56 22.23
CA TYR A 427 -12.71 -4.96 23.56
C TYR A 427 -12.68 -3.43 23.57
N MET A 428 -11.96 -2.79 22.64
CA MET A 428 -11.68 -1.36 22.63
C MET A 428 -12.35 -0.63 21.46
N GLY A 429 -13.06 -1.34 20.58
CA GLY A 429 -13.69 -0.78 19.38
C GLY A 429 -12.69 -0.34 18.30
N SER A 430 -11.38 -0.53 18.52
CA SER A 430 -10.33 -0.21 17.52
C SER A 430 -9.13 -1.12 17.68
N PRO A 431 -8.55 -1.63 16.58
CA PRO A 431 -7.40 -2.52 16.65
C PRO A 431 -6.14 -1.74 17.06
N LYS A 432 -5.43 -2.23 18.06
CA LYS A 432 -4.15 -1.67 18.49
C LYS A 432 -2.99 -2.35 17.74
N VAL A 433 -2.86 -2.02 16.45
CA VAL A 433 -1.91 -2.68 15.54
C VAL A 433 -0.46 -2.57 16.03
N ASN A 434 -0.04 -1.42 16.56
CA ASN A 434 1.30 -1.25 17.14
C ASN A 434 1.55 -2.20 18.31
N TRP A 435 0.54 -2.46 19.16
CA TRP A 435 0.67 -3.43 20.26
C TRP A 435 0.82 -4.85 19.70
N ALA A 436 0.03 -5.19 18.68
CA ALA A 436 0.06 -6.52 18.06
C ALA A 436 1.45 -6.84 17.48
N PHE A 437 2.01 -5.92 16.69
CA PHE A 437 3.36 -6.08 16.13
C PHE A 437 4.45 -6.03 17.21
N GLY A 438 4.33 -5.16 18.20
CA GLY A 438 5.27 -5.06 19.31
C GLY A 438 5.35 -6.35 20.14
N ILE A 439 4.20 -6.93 20.49
CA ILE A 439 4.11 -8.21 21.22
C ILE A 439 4.71 -9.34 20.36
N ALA A 440 4.35 -9.41 19.06
CA ALA A 440 4.89 -10.43 18.17
C ALA A 440 6.41 -10.35 18.05
N LEU A 441 6.97 -9.14 17.88
CA LEU A 441 8.41 -8.91 17.82
C LEU A 441 9.10 -9.32 19.14
N LEU A 442 8.60 -8.86 20.28
CA LEU A 442 9.17 -9.18 21.60
C LEU A 442 9.15 -10.69 21.85
N VAL A 443 8.05 -11.38 21.54
CA VAL A 443 7.97 -12.83 21.70
C VAL A 443 8.90 -13.55 20.74
N SER A 444 9.03 -13.10 19.48
CA SER A 444 10.00 -13.66 18.54
C SER A 444 11.45 -13.54 19.05
N ILE A 445 11.82 -12.39 19.59
CA ILE A 445 13.13 -12.15 20.21
C ILE A 445 13.34 -13.08 21.42
N LEU A 446 12.37 -13.13 22.33
CA LEU A 446 12.48 -13.96 23.54
C LEU A 446 12.61 -15.44 23.20
N VAL A 447 11.83 -15.95 22.26
CA VAL A 447 11.90 -17.35 21.81
C VAL A 447 13.26 -17.65 21.18
N ALA A 448 13.79 -16.77 20.33
CA ALA A 448 15.10 -16.93 19.71
C ALA A 448 16.22 -17.00 20.77
N LEU A 449 16.21 -16.07 21.76
CA LEU A 449 17.17 -16.04 22.85
C LEU A 449 17.04 -17.27 23.76
N CYS A 450 15.84 -17.67 24.16
CA CYS A 450 15.59 -18.87 25.00
C CYS A 450 16.06 -20.16 24.29
N LYS A 451 16.08 -20.19 22.97
CA LYS A 451 16.59 -21.32 22.17
C LYS A 451 18.11 -21.26 21.96
N GLY A 452 18.77 -20.27 22.50
CA GLY A 452 20.23 -20.16 22.49
C GLY A 452 20.81 -19.33 21.35
N MET A 453 19.99 -18.54 20.63
CA MET A 453 20.51 -17.56 19.68
C MET A 453 21.28 -16.47 20.43
N ARG A 454 22.44 -16.08 19.94
CA ARG A 454 23.25 -15.02 20.56
C ARG A 454 22.56 -13.67 20.37
N LEU A 455 22.68 -12.79 21.37
CA LEU A 455 22.09 -11.44 21.26
C LEU A 455 22.63 -10.67 20.04
N GLY A 456 23.89 -10.88 19.66
CA GLY A 456 24.46 -10.32 18.44
C GLY A 456 23.74 -10.73 17.18
N ASP A 457 23.39 -12.02 17.04
CA ASP A 457 22.65 -12.55 15.89
C ASP A 457 21.21 -11.98 15.84
N VAL A 458 20.58 -11.81 17.01
CA VAL A 458 19.24 -11.18 17.10
C VAL A 458 19.29 -9.73 16.63
N VAL A 459 20.29 -8.95 17.11
CA VAL A 459 20.46 -7.54 16.72
C VAL A 459 20.79 -7.42 15.23
N GLU A 460 21.64 -8.29 14.69
CA GLU A 460 21.98 -8.35 13.27
C GLU A 460 20.73 -8.66 12.44
N GLY A 461 19.93 -9.66 12.85
CA GLY A 461 18.67 -10.00 12.18
C GLY A 461 17.69 -8.83 12.15
N ILE A 462 17.49 -8.13 13.29
CA ILE A 462 16.69 -6.91 13.35
C ILE A 462 17.25 -5.87 12.38
N GLY A 463 18.56 -5.60 12.41
CA GLY A 463 19.21 -4.64 11.53
C GLY A 463 18.99 -4.93 10.04
N ASP A 464 19.07 -6.19 9.64
CA ASP A 464 18.83 -6.60 8.25
C ASP A 464 17.36 -6.44 7.85
N GLY A 465 16.43 -6.75 8.75
CA GLY A 465 15.01 -6.48 8.53
C GLY A 465 14.71 -4.99 8.38
N LEU A 466 15.32 -4.14 9.21
CA LEU A 466 15.20 -2.68 9.10
C LEU A 466 15.71 -2.18 7.74
N LYS A 467 16.89 -2.64 7.28
CA LYS A 467 17.44 -2.29 5.97
C LYS A 467 16.47 -2.65 4.83
N GLY A 468 15.79 -3.79 4.93
CA GLY A 468 14.84 -4.26 3.93
C GLY A 468 13.62 -3.34 3.74
N VAL A 469 13.25 -2.56 4.76
CA VAL A 469 12.06 -1.69 4.72
C VAL A 469 12.38 -0.19 4.71
N VAL A 470 13.65 0.22 4.76
CA VAL A 470 14.06 1.64 4.79
C VAL A 470 13.50 2.40 3.58
N PHE A 471 13.67 1.87 2.37
CA PHE A 471 13.23 2.54 1.14
C PHE A 471 11.72 2.79 1.16
N GLY A 472 10.93 1.80 1.55
CA GLY A 472 9.49 1.94 1.73
C GLY A 472 9.14 3.01 2.77
N SER A 473 9.85 3.07 3.91
CA SER A 473 9.58 4.07 4.95
C SER A 473 9.82 5.51 4.48
N VAL A 474 10.84 5.74 3.62
CA VAL A 474 11.08 7.07 3.02
C VAL A 474 9.94 7.47 2.08
N ILE A 475 9.48 6.54 1.23
CA ILE A 475 8.30 6.79 0.36
C ILE A 475 7.09 7.17 1.22
N LEU A 476 6.84 6.45 2.32
CA LEU A 476 5.71 6.71 3.21
C LEU A 476 5.76 8.10 3.84
N VAL A 477 6.93 8.56 4.26
CA VAL A 477 7.12 9.91 4.81
C VAL A 477 6.88 10.98 3.76
N LEU A 478 7.45 10.84 2.56
CA LEU A 478 7.20 11.78 1.46
C LEU A 478 5.73 11.83 1.06
N ALA A 479 5.05 10.68 1.13
CA ALA A 479 3.63 10.56 0.87
C ALA A 479 2.78 11.36 1.89
N VAL A 480 3.07 11.26 3.19
CA VAL A 480 2.41 12.08 4.22
C VAL A 480 2.69 13.57 3.98
N THR A 481 3.91 13.89 3.61
CA THR A 481 4.33 15.28 3.36
C THR A 481 3.58 15.91 2.17
N ILE A 482 3.51 15.23 1.03
CA ILE A 482 2.78 15.76 -0.15
C ILE A 482 1.28 15.85 0.13
N GLY A 483 0.71 14.90 0.88
CA GLY A 483 -0.68 14.94 1.32
C GLY A 483 -0.98 16.14 2.22
N SER A 484 -0.07 16.48 3.14
CA SER A 484 -0.19 17.66 4.00
C SER A 484 -0.13 18.96 3.19
N ILE A 485 0.84 19.07 2.30
CA ILE A 485 0.98 20.22 1.39
C ILE A 485 -0.27 20.35 0.49
N SER A 486 -0.74 19.28 -0.11
CA SER A 486 -1.93 19.30 -0.98
C SER A 486 -3.18 19.80 -0.24
N ARG A 487 -3.34 19.45 1.04
CA ARG A 487 -4.41 19.99 1.88
C ARG A 487 -4.22 21.49 2.12
N GLU A 488 -3.01 21.92 2.44
CA GLU A 488 -2.72 23.33 2.76
C GLU A 488 -2.90 24.27 1.56
N ILE A 489 -2.53 23.85 0.35
CA ILE A 489 -2.76 24.62 -0.88
C ILE A 489 -4.20 24.51 -1.41
N GLY A 490 -5.08 23.77 -0.73
CA GLY A 490 -6.49 23.66 -1.06
C GLY A 490 -6.80 22.83 -2.30
N ALA A 491 -6.00 21.81 -2.63
CA ALA A 491 -6.23 20.97 -3.80
C ALA A 491 -7.60 20.26 -3.74
N GLY A 492 -7.96 19.71 -2.58
CA GLY A 492 -9.28 19.10 -2.35
C GLY A 492 -10.41 20.10 -2.51
N SER A 493 -10.28 21.30 -1.93
CA SER A 493 -11.30 22.35 -2.01
C SER A 493 -11.56 22.81 -3.45
N TYR A 494 -10.48 22.93 -4.25
CA TYR A 494 -10.63 23.24 -5.67
C TYR A 494 -11.31 22.11 -6.45
N MET A 495 -10.99 20.85 -6.16
CA MET A 495 -11.67 19.70 -6.80
C MET A 495 -13.16 19.68 -6.48
N VAL A 496 -13.54 20.04 -5.24
CA VAL A 496 -14.94 20.21 -4.83
C VAL A 496 -15.63 21.28 -5.66
N GLU A 497 -15.05 22.46 -5.80
CA GLU A 497 -15.60 23.56 -6.60
C GLU A 497 -15.74 23.19 -8.08
N LEU A 498 -14.72 22.49 -8.63
CA LEU A 498 -14.68 22.15 -10.04
C LEU A 498 -15.67 21.06 -10.44
N LEU A 499 -15.83 20.04 -9.62
CA LEU A 499 -16.46 18.76 -10.00
C LEU A 499 -17.64 18.35 -9.09
N GLY A 500 -17.80 18.94 -7.92
CA GLY A 500 -18.79 18.51 -6.93
C GLY A 500 -20.22 18.37 -7.49
N ASP A 501 -20.63 19.29 -8.33
CA ASP A 501 -21.98 19.32 -8.93
C ASP A 501 -22.05 18.66 -10.32
N LYS A 502 -20.93 18.20 -10.89
CA LYS A 502 -20.85 17.79 -12.30
C LYS A 502 -20.71 16.30 -12.52
N ILE A 503 -20.17 15.57 -11.56
CA ILE A 503 -19.97 14.13 -11.68
C ILE A 503 -21.18 13.40 -11.11
N PRO A 504 -21.88 12.57 -11.89
CA PRO A 504 -22.89 11.69 -11.34
C PRO A 504 -22.30 10.78 -10.25
N TYR A 505 -22.92 10.79 -9.07
CA TYR A 505 -22.41 10.02 -7.92
C TYR A 505 -22.21 8.52 -8.23
N ILE A 506 -23.06 7.94 -9.07
CA ILE A 506 -22.97 6.54 -9.51
C ILE A 506 -21.66 6.27 -10.30
N ALA A 507 -21.15 7.26 -11.05
CA ALA A 507 -19.97 7.10 -11.91
C ALA A 507 -18.64 7.33 -11.15
N LEU A 508 -18.66 8.06 -10.05
CA LEU A 508 -17.44 8.44 -9.32
C LEU A 508 -16.60 7.22 -8.87
N PRO A 509 -17.17 6.16 -8.29
CA PRO A 509 -16.38 5.00 -7.85
C PRO A 509 -15.57 4.37 -8.99
N VAL A 510 -16.20 4.16 -10.15
CA VAL A 510 -15.52 3.56 -11.32
C VAL A 510 -14.46 4.50 -11.89
N ALA A 511 -14.72 5.81 -11.91
CA ALA A 511 -13.75 6.81 -12.35
C ALA A 511 -12.48 6.81 -11.45
N LEU A 512 -12.67 6.73 -10.13
CA LEU A 512 -11.58 6.64 -9.16
C LEU A 512 -10.80 5.32 -9.32
N GLN A 513 -11.50 4.20 -9.53
CA GLN A 513 -10.86 2.92 -9.81
C GLN A 513 -9.95 3.02 -11.04
N LEU A 514 -10.47 3.48 -12.18
CA LEU A 514 -9.71 3.58 -13.43
C LEU A 514 -8.49 4.50 -13.29
N LEU A 515 -8.66 5.64 -12.63
CA LEU A 515 -7.57 6.57 -12.38
C LEU A 515 -6.44 5.91 -11.58
N THR A 516 -6.77 5.25 -10.49
CA THR A 516 -5.78 4.62 -9.61
C THR A 516 -5.15 3.39 -10.23
N MET A 517 -5.89 2.62 -11.05
CA MET A 517 -5.32 1.54 -11.87
C MET A 517 -4.22 2.05 -12.80
N ILE A 518 -4.46 3.17 -13.50
CA ILE A 518 -3.47 3.76 -14.42
C ILE A 518 -2.24 4.26 -13.67
N ILE A 519 -2.44 4.97 -12.56
CA ILE A 519 -1.33 5.50 -11.76
C ILE A 519 -0.47 4.35 -11.22
N ALA A 520 -1.08 3.38 -10.56
CA ALA A 520 -0.37 2.27 -9.94
C ALA A 520 0.32 1.35 -10.97
N PHE A 521 -0.33 1.07 -12.10
CA PHE A 521 0.28 0.32 -13.20
C PHE A 521 1.55 1.00 -13.74
N SER A 522 1.51 2.32 -13.84
CA SER A 522 2.62 3.12 -14.39
C SER A 522 3.76 3.32 -13.41
N THR A 523 3.46 3.31 -12.11
CA THR A 523 4.45 3.53 -11.03
C THR A 523 4.99 2.22 -10.45
N GLY A 524 4.28 1.12 -10.64
CA GLY A 524 4.58 -0.18 -10.04
C GLY A 524 4.45 -0.19 -8.52
N THR A 525 3.60 0.69 -7.95
CA THR A 525 3.39 0.72 -6.49
C THR A 525 2.01 1.20 -6.09
N SER A 526 1.33 0.42 -5.25
CA SER A 526 0.08 0.84 -4.61
C SER A 526 0.31 1.92 -3.54
N TRP A 527 1.41 1.86 -2.79
CA TRP A 527 1.73 2.80 -1.72
C TRP A 527 1.87 4.24 -2.20
N GLY A 528 2.65 4.46 -3.26
CA GLY A 528 2.80 5.78 -3.89
C GLY A 528 1.49 6.32 -4.46
N THR A 529 0.67 5.43 -5.01
CA THR A 529 -0.63 5.78 -5.58
C THR A 529 -1.60 6.25 -4.49
N TYR A 530 -1.65 5.61 -3.32
CA TYR A 530 -2.49 6.04 -2.19
C TYR A 530 -2.16 7.46 -1.74
N ALA A 531 -0.89 7.79 -1.66
CA ALA A 531 -0.43 9.11 -1.23
C ALA A 531 -0.92 10.24 -2.13
N ILE A 532 -1.01 9.99 -3.42
CA ILE A 532 -1.46 10.97 -4.42
C ILE A 532 -2.99 10.98 -4.51
N ALA A 533 -3.61 9.80 -4.55
CA ALA A 533 -5.01 9.66 -4.87
C ALA A 533 -5.94 10.05 -3.71
N PHE A 534 -5.68 9.61 -2.47
CA PHE A 534 -6.59 9.87 -1.35
C PHE A 534 -6.79 11.35 -1.00
N PRO A 535 -5.74 12.20 -0.95
CA PRO A 535 -5.94 13.63 -0.68
C PRO A 535 -6.82 14.36 -1.70
N LEU A 536 -6.97 13.80 -2.90
CA LEU A 536 -7.83 14.33 -3.96
C LEU A 536 -9.22 13.67 -3.98
N SER A 537 -9.26 12.34 -3.91
CA SER A 537 -10.48 11.57 -4.10
C SER A 537 -11.46 11.66 -2.93
N MET A 538 -10.95 11.70 -1.69
CA MET A 538 -11.84 11.68 -0.52
C MET A 538 -12.58 13.01 -0.32
N PRO A 539 -11.95 14.20 -0.45
CA PRO A 539 -12.69 15.47 -0.48
C PRO A 539 -13.69 15.55 -1.64
N LEU A 540 -13.31 15.07 -2.83
CA LEU A 540 -14.21 15.02 -3.98
C LEU A 540 -15.43 14.11 -3.70
N ALA A 541 -15.23 12.92 -3.14
CA ALA A 541 -16.32 12.03 -2.77
C ALA A 541 -17.28 12.70 -1.77
N TRP A 542 -16.74 13.38 -0.77
CA TRP A 542 -17.55 14.12 0.20
C TRP A 542 -18.36 15.25 -0.43
N SER A 543 -17.78 16.01 -1.36
CA SER A 543 -18.53 17.05 -2.07
C SER A 543 -19.68 16.50 -2.90
N VAL A 544 -19.46 15.34 -3.54
CA VAL A 544 -20.53 14.65 -4.30
C VAL A 544 -21.65 14.18 -3.37
N VAL A 545 -21.31 13.72 -2.14
CA VAL A 545 -22.31 13.41 -1.10
C VAL A 545 -23.17 14.63 -0.80
N GLN A 546 -22.53 15.78 -0.55
CA GLN A 546 -23.23 17.02 -0.19
C GLN A 546 -24.08 17.57 -1.36
N ALA A 547 -23.54 17.53 -2.58
CA ALA A 547 -24.23 18.05 -3.76
C ALA A 547 -25.46 17.23 -4.15
N ASN A 548 -25.49 15.93 -3.82
CA ASN A 548 -26.59 15.02 -4.16
C ASN A 548 -27.47 14.65 -2.97
N ASP A 549 -27.21 15.18 -1.77
CA ASP A 549 -27.94 14.88 -0.52
C ASP A 549 -28.14 13.38 -0.32
N LEU A 550 -27.03 12.61 -0.42
CA LEU A 550 -27.09 11.15 -0.40
C LEU A 550 -27.55 10.66 0.98
N ALA A 551 -28.42 9.64 0.97
CA ALA A 551 -29.03 9.09 2.18
C ALA A 551 -28.02 8.41 3.12
N ASN A 552 -26.96 7.79 2.54
CA ASN A 552 -25.93 7.06 3.27
C ASN A 552 -24.51 7.59 2.92
N PRO A 553 -24.12 8.76 3.48
CA PRO A 553 -22.83 9.39 3.21
C PRO A 553 -21.62 8.49 3.49
N GLU A 554 -21.65 7.79 4.62
CA GLU A 554 -20.56 6.93 5.07
C GLU A 554 -20.36 5.73 4.15
N LEU A 555 -21.45 5.10 3.72
CA LEU A 555 -21.40 4.00 2.74
C LEU A 555 -20.80 4.47 1.41
N PHE A 556 -21.26 5.61 0.88
CA PHE A 556 -20.71 6.15 -0.36
C PHE A 556 -19.22 6.45 -0.26
N MET A 557 -18.82 7.09 0.84
CA MET A 557 -17.40 7.36 1.13
C MET A 557 -16.59 6.07 1.26
N SER A 558 -17.13 5.03 1.91
CA SER A 558 -16.50 3.71 2.05
C SER A 558 -16.31 3.01 0.70
N VAL A 559 -17.29 3.11 -0.19
CA VAL A 559 -17.19 2.58 -1.55
C VAL A 559 -16.12 3.33 -2.34
N CYS A 560 -16.13 4.67 -2.34
CA CYS A 560 -15.10 5.47 -3.02
C CYS A 560 -13.70 5.18 -2.47
N PHE A 561 -13.56 5.07 -1.16
CA PHE A 561 -12.33 4.66 -0.50
C PHE A 561 -11.86 3.28 -0.99
N ALA A 562 -12.75 2.29 -0.99
CA ALA A 562 -12.44 0.94 -1.44
C ALA A 562 -12.02 0.91 -2.92
N THR A 563 -12.63 1.73 -3.79
CA THR A 563 -12.25 1.78 -5.21
C THR A 563 -10.84 2.32 -5.42
N VAL A 564 -10.42 3.31 -4.64
CA VAL A 564 -9.05 3.84 -4.66
C VAL A 564 -8.04 2.79 -4.18
N LEU A 565 -8.33 2.12 -3.07
CA LEU A 565 -7.49 1.03 -2.56
C LEU A 565 -7.31 -0.09 -3.59
N ASN A 566 -8.41 -0.59 -4.08
CA ASN A 566 -8.45 -1.78 -4.93
C ASN A 566 -7.96 -1.49 -6.36
N GLY A 567 -8.24 -0.30 -6.91
CA GLY A 567 -7.72 0.13 -8.20
C GLY A 567 -6.18 0.25 -8.16
N SER A 568 -5.64 0.77 -7.06
CA SER A 568 -4.19 0.85 -6.86
C SER A 568 -3.54 -0.55 -6.78
N VAL A 569 -4.18 -1.49 -6.07
CA VAL A 569 -3.67 -2.87 -5.98
C VAL A 569 -3.74 -3.60 -7.32
N TYR A 570 -4.81 -3.41 -8.09
CA TYR A 570 -4.86 -3.96 -9.45
C TYR A 570 -3.71 -3.44 -10.32
N GLY A 571 -3.50 -2.12 -10.31
CA GLY A 571 -2.43 -1.51 -11.11
C GLY A 571 -1.04 -2.01 -10.71
N ASP A 572 -0.79 -2.10 -9.43
CA ASP A 572 0.43 -2.67 -8.83
C ASP A 572 0.63 -4.12 -9.28
N GLN A 573 -0.32 -4.99 -9.01
CA GLN A 573 -0.29 -6.41 -9.36
C GLN A 573 -0.09 -6.67 -10.87
N CYS A 574 -0.67 -5.86 -11.75
CA CYS A 574 -0.57 -6.06 -13.20
C CYS A 574 0.65 -5.37 -13.83
N SER A 575 1.40 -4.56 -13.07
CA SER A 575 2.51 -3.78 -13.61
C SER A 575 3.78 -4.61 -13.79
N PRO A 576 4.42 -4.57 -14.97
CA PRO A 576 5.68 -5.27 -15.21
C PRO A 576 6.88 -4.65 -14.46
N ILE A 577 6.67 -3.53 -13.77
CA ILE A 577 7.70 -2.85 -12.98
C ILE A 577 7.40 -2.88 -11.48
N SER A 578 6.33 -3.54 -11.06
CA SER A 578 6.02 -3.74 -9.65
C SER A 578 7.01 -4.71 -9.01
N ASP A 579 7.38 -4.42 -7.77
CA ASP A 579 8.27 -5.28 -6.98
C ASP A 579 7.63 -6.65 -6.72
N THR A 580 6.34 -6.73 -6.43
CA THR A 580 5.64 -8.01 -6.20
C THR A 580 5.56 -8.84 -7.47
N THR A 581 5.28 -8.23 -8.62
CA THR A 581 5.21 -8.92 -9.92
C THR A 581 6.58 -9.43 -10.37
N ILE A 582 7.64 -8.62 -10.21
CA ILE A 582 9.02 -9.03 -10.52
C ILE A 582 9.44 -10.17 -9.60
N LEU A 583 9.23 -10.03 -8.29
CA LEU A 583 9.63 -11.04 -7.32
C LEU A 583 8.83 -12.35 -7.47
N SER A 584 7.53 -12.29 -7.78
CA SER A 584 6.75 -13.50 -8.04
C SER A 584 7.28 -14.25 -9.27
N SER A 585 7.65 -13.54 -10.33
CA SER A 585 8.32 -14.13 -11.50
C SER A 585 9.66 -14.78 -11.13
N MET A 586 10.52 -14.06 -10.40
CA MET A 586 11.85 -14.55 -10.00
C MET A 586 11.77 -15.77 -9.09
N THR A 587 10.92 -15.75 -8.09
CA THR A 587 10.84 -16.80 -7.06
C THR A 587 10.16 -18.07 -7.57
N THR A 588 9.21 -17.92 -8.49
CA THR A 588 8.54 -19.08 -9.13
C THR A 588 9.24 -19.56 -10.39
N GLY A 589 10.22 -18.78 -10.90
CA GLY A 589 10.94 -19.09 -12.13
C GLY A 589 10.15 -18.80 -13.40
N CYS A 590 9.12 -17.97 -13.35
CA CYS A 590 8.33 -17.58 -14.51
C CYS A 590 9.05 -16.49 -15.33
N ASP A 591 8.84 -16.46 -16.64
CA ASP A 591 9.16 -15.28 -17.45
C ASP A 591 8.26 -14.11 -17.04
N LEU A 592 8.86 -12.94 -16.79
CA LEU A 592 8.13 -11.75 -16.32
C LEU A 592 7.03 -11.32 -17.30
N THR A 593 7.33 -11.37 -18.59
CA THR A 593 6.37 -10.98 -19.63
C THR A 593 5.21 -11.96 -19.72
N ASP A 594 5.49 -13.25 -19.59
CA ASP A 594 4.45 -14.30 -19.58
C ASP A 594 3.61 -14.22 -18.31
N HIS A 595 4.22 -13.96 -17.16
CA HIS A 595 3.50 -13.71 -15.92
C HIS A 595 2.52 -12.54 -16.07
N VAL A 596 2.99 -11.36 -16.48
CA VAL A 596 2.14 -10.18 -16.67
C VAL A 596 1.02 -10.43 -17.69
N LYS A 597 1.35 -11.00 -18.88
CA LYS A 597 0.36 -11.26 -19.93
C LYS A 597 -0.72 -12.26 -19.51
N THR A 598 -0.36 -13.23 -18.69
CA THR A 598 -1.30 -14.27 -18.27
C THR A 598 -2.17 -13.82 -17.11
N GLN A 599 -1.63 -13.04 -16.15
CA GLN A 599 -2.40 -12.58 -14.99
C GLN A 599 -3.29 -11.37 -15.26
N ILE A 600 -2.94 -10.46 -16.19
CA ILE A 600 -3.72 -9.25 -16.44
C ILE A 600 -5.16 -9.56 -16.85
N VAL A 601 -5.41 -10.68 -17.52
CA VAL A 601 -6.75 -11.06 -17.98
C VAL A 601 -7.66 -11.45 -16.81
N PRO A 602 -7.33 -12.42 -15.95
CA PRO A 602 -8.17 -12.75 -14.80
C PRO A 602 -8.27 -11.60 -13.78
N ALA A 603 -7.20 -10.82 -13.59
CA ALA A 603 -7.24 -9.63 -12.76
C ALA A 603 -8.21 -8.59 -13.32
N SER A 604 -8.24 -8.38 -14.65
CA SER A 604 -9.20 -7.47 -15.30
C SER A 604 -10.64 -7.96 -15.19
N TYR A 605 -10.89 -9.27 -15.21
CA TYR A 605 -12.22 -9.81 -14.94
C TYR A 605 -12.65 -9.49 -13.50
N ALA A 606 -11.78 -9.70 -12.52
CA ALA A 606 -12.06 -9.36 -11.13
C ALA A 606 -12.32 -7.86 -10.96
N ALA A 607 -11.52 -6.99 -11.61
CA ALA A 607 -11.70 -5.54 -11.56
C ALA A 607 -13.01 -5.07 -12.22
N ALA A 608 -13.39 -5.65 -13.35
CA ALA A 608 -14.66 -5.35 -14.01
C ALA A 608 -15.87 -5.79 -13.17
N PHE A 609 -15.82 -6.98 -12.56
CA PHE A 609 -16.86 -7.42 -11.64
C PHE A 609 -16.94 -6.53 -10.40
N ALA A 610 -15.80 -6.12 -9.84
CA ALA A 610 -15.75 -5.18 -8.73
C ALA A 610 -16.39 -3.83 -9.09
N ALA A 611 -16.12 -3.30 -10.28
CA ALA A 611 -16.76 -2.08 -10.78
C ALA A 611 -18.29 -2.20 -10.82
N ILE A 612 -18.81 -3.32 -11.30
CA ILE A 612 -20.26 -3.59 -11.32
C ILE A 612 -20.82 -3.65 -9.89
N LEU A 613 -20.13 -4.32 -8.96
CA LEU A 613 -20.57 -4.43 -7.58
C LEU A 613 -20.59 -3.07 -6.88
N TRP A 614 -19.53 -2.24 -7.05
CA TRP A 614 -19.50 -0.89 -6.48
C TRP A 614 -20.60 -0.01 -7.06
N THR A 615 -20.80 -0.04 -8.39
CA THR A 615 -21.88 0.71 -9.04
C THR A 615 -23.23 0.28 -8.51
N ALA A 616 -23.48 -1.02 -8.38
CA ALA A 616 -24.73 -1.54 -7.83
C ALA A 616 -24.91 -1.12 -6.35
N THR A 617 -23.86 -1.22 -5.54
CA THR A 617 -23.89 -0.81 -4.13
C THR A 617 -24.30 0.65 -4.00
N VAL A 618 -23.68 1.54 -4.78
CA VAL A 618 -23.99 2.97 -4.76
C VAL A 618 -25.39 3.24 -5.28
N ALA A 619 -25.80 2.59 -6.38
CA ALA A 619 -27.11 2.82 -7.00
C ALA A 619 -28.29 2.39 -6.11
N PHE A 620 -28.11 1.39 -5.24
CA PHE A 620 -29.19 0.84 -4.41
C PHE A 620 -29.17 1.30 -2.96
N PHE A 621 -28.01 1.73 -2.43
CA PHE A 621 -27.83 1.94 -0.99
C PHE A 621 -27.24 3.31 -0.60
N ALA A 622 -26.74 4.14 -1.52
CA ALA A 622 -26.16 5.44 -1.22
C ALA A 622 -27.23 6.60 -1.13
#